data_9b8b7da30a2c5886bb89a598002e06b1
#
_entry.id   9b8b7da30a2c5886bb89a598002e06b1
#
_cell.length_a   1.000
_cell.length_b   1.000
_cell.length_c   1.000
_cell.angle_alpha   90.00
_cell.angle_beta   90.00
_cell.angle_gamma   90.00
#
_symmetry.space_group_name_H-M   'P 1'
#
loop_
_entity.id
_entity.type
_entity.pdbx_description
1 polymer ?
#
loop_
_entity_poly.entity_id
_entity_poly.type
_entity_poly.pdbx_seq_one_letter_code
_entity_poly.pdbx_strand_id
1 'polypeptide(L)'
;SLPFHQKLVLYSILLNESNGLTNVSTGEVFSVYQMTCTNASVTPLVSRSIGNVIKNLDSLGLITAKTTSLGRYGRSNRINSCIPQNINAITIMSEADEAMKPVVNSTYRLQARL
;
A
#
# COMPACT_ATOMS: atom_id res chain seq x y z
N SER A 1 -2.73 2.75 -16.99
CA SER A 1 -2.11 1.85 -16.01
C SER A 1 -1.32 2.67 -14.99
N LEU A 2 -1.32 2.22 -13.73
CA LEU A 2 -0.62 2.92 -12.66
C LEU A 2 0.90 2.77 -12.79
N PRO A 3 1.68 3.82 -12.50
CA PRO A 3 3.13 3.69 -12.33
C PRO A 3 3.49 2.65 -11.27
N PHE A 4 4.67 2.06 -11.40
CA PHE A 4 5.11 0.94 -10.57
C PHE A 4 5.05 1.25 -9.06
N HIS A 5 5.60 2.39 -8.61
CA HIS A 5 5.59 2.72 -7.20
C HIS A 5 4.19 3.00 -6.66
N GLN A 6 3.27 3.48 -7.49
CA GLN A 6 1.87 3.62 -7.09
C GLN A 6 1.22 2.25 -6.88
N LYS A 7 1.56 1.27 -7.69
CA LYS A 7 1.13 -0.12 -7.50
C LYS A 7 1.68 -0.69 -6.20
N LEU A 8 2.95 -0.39 -5.88
CA LEU A 8 3.56 -0.84 -4.64
C LEU A 8 2.87 -0.24 -3.40
N VAL A 9 2.49 1.03 -3.46
CA VAL A 9 1.76 1.65 -2.35
C VAL A 9 0.37 1.03 -2.21
N LEU A 10 -0.34 0.85 -3.30
CA LEU A 10 -1.66 0.17 -3.27
C LEU A 10 -1.52 -1.25 -2.72
N TYR A 11 -0.53 -2.00 -3.18
CA TYR A 11 -0.23 -3.33 -2.67
C TYR A 11 0.02 -3.33 -1.16
N SER A 12 0.75 -2.33 -0.66
CA SER A 12 1.04 -2.20 0.77
C SER A 12 -0.23 -1.99 1.59
N ILE A 13 -1.17 -1.19 1.08
CA ILE A 13 -2.47 -0.97 1.71
C ILE A 13 -3.27 -2.28 1.75
N LEU A 14 -3.30 -3.00 0.64
CA LEU A 14 -4.00 -4.27 0.54
C LEU A 14 -3.38 -5.33 1.46
N LEU A 15 -2.06 -5.33 1.58
CA LEU A 15 -1.35 -6.26 2.45
C LEU A 15 -1.69 -6.00 3.92
N ASN A 16 -1.77 -4.74 4.34
CA ASN A 16 -2.23 -4.39 5.68
C ASN A 16 -3.65 -4.93 5.92
N GLU A 17 -4.54 -4.72 4.96
CA GLU A 17 -5.93 -5.17 5.09
C GLU A 17 -6.03 -6.70 5.16
N SER A 18 -5.19 -7.41 4.43
CA SER A 18 -5.16 -8.87 4.48
C SER A 18 -4.70 -9.39 5.84
N ASN A 19 -3.98 -8.55 6.60
CA ASN A 19 -3.55 -8.85 7.96
C ASN A 19 -4.50 -8.27 9.02
N GLY A 20 -5.68 -7.81 8.62
CA GLY A 20 -6.70 -7.29 9.51
C GLY A 20 -6.51 -5.84 9.94
N LEU A 21 -5.57 -5.11 9.32
CA LEU A 21 -5.28 -3.72 9.65
C LEU A 21 -6.05 -2.79 8.71
N THR A 22 -7.02 -2.08 9.25
CA THR A 22 -7.82 -1.09 8.51
C THR A 22 -7.62 0.30 9.12
N ASN A 23 -8.08 1.33 8.43
CA ASN A 23 -7.95 2.72 8.88
C ASN A 23 -6.49 3.08 9.21
N VAL A 24 -5.56 2.65 8.37
CA VAL A 24 -4.13 2.86 8.61
C VAL A 24 -3.74 4.30 8.31
N SER A 25 -2.70 4.77 9.00
CA SER A 25 -2.14 6.11 8.75
C SER A 25 -1.18 6.08 7.57
N THR A 26 -0.84 7.27 7.06
CA THR A 26 0.19 7.42 6.02
C THR A 26 1.53 6.81 6.47
N GLY A 27 1.90 7.03 7.75
CA GLY A 27 3.15 6.48 8.28
C GLY A 27 3.16 4.95 8.31
N GLU A 28 2.03 4.34 8.65
CA GLU A 28 1.90 2.88 8.64
C GLU A 28 2.00 2.32 7.22
N VAL A 29 1.36 2.97 6.25
CA VAL A 29 1.48 2.59 4.83
C VAL A 29 2.92 2.72 4.37
N PHE A 30 3.59 3.82 4.73
CA PHE A 30 4.98 4.05 4.34
C PHE A 30 5.90 2.98 4.89
N SER A 31 5.71 2.56 6.15
CA SER A 31 6.54 1.52 6.77
C SER A 31 6.41 0.18 6.02
N VAL A 32 5.20 -0.22 5.68
CA VAL A 32 4.97 -1.47 4.92
C VAL A 32 5.52 -1.34 3.50
N TYR A 33 5.34 -0.19 2.88
CA TYR A 33 5.88 0.08 1.55
C TYR A 33 7.41 -0.03 1.53
N GLN A 34 8.10 0.58 2.52
CA GLN A 34 9.56 0.50 2.62
C GLN A 34 10.03 -0.95 2.79
N MET A 35 9.37 -1.70 3.65
CA MET A 35 9.68 -3.11 3.85
C MET A 35 9.49 -3.91 2.57
N THR A 36 8.40 -3.67 1.86
CA THR A 36 8.10 -4.33 0.58
C THR A 36 9.18 -4.03 -0.46
N CYS A 37 9.59 -2.77 -0.56
CA CYS A 37 10.66 -2.36 -1.48
C CYS A 37 11.98 -3.04 -1.12
N THR A 38 12.35 -3.03 0.15
CA THR A 38 13.60 -3.65 0.63
C THR A 38 13.62 -5.14 0.29
N ASN A 39 12.53 -5.84 0.55
CA ASN A 39 12.44 -7.28 0.31
C ASN A 39 12.49 -7.63 -1.18
N ALA A 40 12.06 -6.73 -2.04
CA ALA A 40 12.05 -6.92 -3.49
C ALA A 40 13.28 -6.30 -4.18
N SER A 41 14.23 -5.77 -3.40
CA SER A 41 15.42 -5.07 -3.90
C SER A 41 15.07 -3.87 -4.78
N VAL A 42 14.01 -3.14 -4.40
CA VAL A 42 13.56 -1.92 -5.09
C VAL A 42 13.89 -0.74 -4.20
N THR A 43 14.45 0.32 -4.78
CA THR A 43 14.73 1.57 -4.05
C THR A 43 13.42 2.30 -3.77
N PRO A 44 13.07 2.56 -2.50
CA PRO A 44 11.82 3.24 -2.20
C PRO A 44 11.87 4.73 -2.51
N LEU A 45 10.71 5.30 -2.80
CA LEU A 45 10.54 6.74 -2.87
C LEU A 45 10.59 7.32 -1.45
N VAL A 46 10.88 8.63 -1.37
CA VAL A 46 10.91 9.33 -0.08
C VAL A 46 9.48 9.54 0.45
N SER A 47 9.35 9.75 1.76
CA SER A 47 8.07 9.91 2.45
C SER A 47 7.17 10.98 1.82
N ARG A 48 7.75 12.09 1.41
CA ARG A 48 7.00 13.19 0.76
C ARG A 48 6.30 12.73 -0.51
N SER A 49 6.97 11.92 -1.32
CA SER A 49 6.40 11.38 -2.56
C SER A 49 5.24 10.44 -2.28
N ILE A 50 5.30 9.70 -1.18
CA ILE A 50 4.24 8.77 -0.80
C ILE A 50 2.94 9.50 -0.48
N GLY A 51 3.02 10.67 0.15
CA GLY A 51 1.83 11.50 0.38
C GLY A 51 1.14 11.87 -0.94
N ASN A 52 1.91 12.21 -1.97
CA ASN A 52 1.38 12.52 -3.29
C ASN A 52 0.77 11.28 -3.97
N VAL A 53 1.41 10.12 -3.81
CA VAL A 53 0.88 8.86 -4.35
C VAL A 53 -0.48 8.54 -3.71
N ILE A 54 -0.60 8.68 -2.40
CA ILE A 54 -1.85 8.43 -1.69
C ILE A 54 -2.96 9.36 -2.18
N LYS A 55 -2.66 10.66 -2.37
CA LYS A 55 -3.62 11.61 -2.93
C LYS A 55 -4.09 11.19 -4.33
N ASN A 56 -3.17 10.71 -5.16
CA ASN A 56 -3.50 10.26 -6.51
C ASN A 56 -4.39 9.00 -6.49
N LEU A 57 -4.06 8.03 -5.66
CA LEU A 57 -4.86 6.82 -5.52
C LEU A 57 -6.27 7.12 -5.02
N ASP A 58 -6.40 8.07 -4.09
CA ASP A 58 -7.69 8.54 -3.60
C ASP A 58 -8.50 9.20 -4.73
N SER A 59 -7.88 10.09 -5.50
CA SER A 59 -8.58 10.75 -6.60
C SER A 59 -9.01 9.79 -7.71
N LEU A 60 -8.30 8.68 -7.87
CA LEU A 60 -8.66 7.62 -8.82
C LEU A 60 -9.77 6.68 -8.29
N GLY A 61 -10.18 6.85 -7.04
CA GLY A 61 -11.20 6.00 -6.44
C GLY A 61 -10.73 4.62 -6.01
N LEU A 62 -9.42 4.39 -5.97
CA LEU A 62 -8.86 3.08 -5.58
C LEU A 62 -8.75 2.92 -4.07
N ILE A 63 -8.64 4.03 -3.36
CA ILE A 63 -8.61 4.07 -1.89
C ILE A 63 -9.43 5.25 -1.41
N THR A 64 -9.71 5.29 -0.11
CA THR A 64 -10.18 6.49 0.58
C THR A 64 -9.11 6.92 1.57
N ALA A 65 -8.81 8.20 1.60
CA ALA A 65 -7.85 8.79 2.52
C ALA A 65 -8.53 9.96 3.23
N LYS A 66 -9.11 9.68 4.39
CA LYS A 66 -9.82 10.70 5.18
C LYS A 66 -8.86 11.35 6.16
N THR A 67 -8.81 12.67 6.16
CA THR A 67 -7.97 13.42 7.09
C THR A 67 -8.76 13.69 8.36
N THR A 68 -8.19 13.32 9.51
CA THR A 68 -8.75 13.60 10.82
C THR A 68 -7.87 14.63 11.52
N SER A 69 -8.48 15.71 12.03
CA SER A 69 -7.76 16.72 12.80
C SER A 69 -7.56 16.19 14.24
N LEU A 70 -6.32 16.23 14.71
CA LEU A 70 -5.96 15.88 16.08
C LEU A 70 -5.76 17.12 16.96
N GLY A 71 -6.31 18.27 16.54
CA GLY A 71 -6.13 19.54 17.24
C GLY A 71 -4.67 19.98 17.15
N ARG A 72 -4.05 20.33 18.30
CA ARG A 72 -2.65 20.76 18.31
C ARG A 72 -1.65 19.65 17.97
N TYR A 73 -2.09 18.38 17.91
CA TYR A 73 -1.23 17.27 17.54
C TYR A 73 -1.15 17.07 16.03
N GLY A 74 -1.78 17.95 15.23
CA GLY A 74 -1.71 17.92 13.78
C GLY A 74 -2.85 17.15 13.14
N ARG A 75 -2.57 16.59 11.96
CA ARG A 75 -3.55 15.84 11.17
C ARG A 75 -3.08 14.42 10.94
N SER A 76 -4.02 13.49 10.91
CA SER A 76 -3.74 12.09 10.61
C SER A 76 -4.71 11.62 9.53
N ASN A 77 -4.21 10.82 8.58
CA ASN A 77 -5.04 10.17 7.58
C ASN A 77 -5.56 8.83 8.10
N ARG A 78 -6.72 8.44 7.60
CA ARG A 78 -7.29 7.10 7.77
C ARG A 78 -7.50 6.52 6.37
N ILE A 79 -6.72 5.52 6.03
CA ILE A 79 -6.61 5.01 4.67
C ILE A 79 -7.20 3.61 4.59
N ASN A 80 -8.08 3.41 3.61
CA ASN A 80 -8.69 2.11 3.33
C ASN A 80 -8.76 1.91 1.82
N SER A 81 -8.68 0.67 1.35
CA SER A 81 -8.90 0.39 -0.05
C SER A 81 -10.40 0.42 -0.38
N CYS A 82 -10.71 0.68 -1.64
CA CYS A 82 -12.06 0.57 -2.19
C CYS A 82 -12.29 -0.77 -2.90
N ILE A 83 -11.34 -1.69 -2.78
CA ILE A 83 -11.40 -2.99 -3.42
C ILE A 83 -12.17 -3.96 -2.51
N PRO A 84 -13.17 -4.70 -3.02
CA PRO A 84 -13.93 -5.64 -2.19
C PRO A 84 -13.04 -6.70 -1.54
N GLN A 85 -13.27 -6.96 -0.25
CA GLN A 85 -12.45 -7.89 0.54
C GLN A 85 -12.62 -9.36 0.13
N ASN A 86 -13.70 -9.70 -0.55
CA ASN A 86 -13.94 -11.05 -1.03
C ASN A 86 -13.13 -11.39 -2.28
N ILE A 87 -12.40 -10.43 -2.83
CA ILE A 87 -11.53 -10.61 -3.99
C ILE A 87 -10.10 -10.66 -3.47
N ASN A 88 -9.33 -11.64 -3.91
CA ASN A 88 -7.91 -11.69 -3.58
C ASN A 88 -7.17 -10.66 -4.43
N ALA A 89 -7.14 -9.43 -3.94
CA ALA A 89 -6.56 -8.30 -4.65
C ALA A 89 -5.08 -8.48 -4.91
N ILE A 90 -4.36 -9.16 -4.01
CA ILE A 90 -2.93 -9.45 -4.16
C ILE A 90 -2.71 -10.36 -5.37
N THR A 91 -3.52 -11.42 -5.50
CA THR A 91 -3.45 -12.32 -6.64
C THR A 91 -3.77 -11.58 -7.94
N ILE A 92 -4.81 -10.73 -7.93
CA ILE A 92 -5.19 -9.95 -9.11
C ILE A 92 -4.05 -9.03 -9.54
N MET A 93 -3.40 -8.35 -8.61
CA MET A 93 -2.25 -7.49 -8.93
C MET A 93 -1.10 -8.30 -9.51
N SER A 94 -0.81 -9.47 -8.95
CA SER A 94 0.25 -10.35 -9.44
C SER A 94 -0.02 -10.83 -10.87
N GLU A 95 -1.27 -11.14 -11.19
CA GLU A 95 -1.65 -11.61 -12.52
C GLU A 95 -1.70 -10.47 -13.54
N ALA A 96 -2.11 -9.29 -13.11
CA ALA A 96 -2.30 -8.15 -14.01
C ALA A 96 -1.00 -7.46 -14.41
N ASP A 97 0.09 -7.65 -13.67
CA ASP A 97 1.34 -6.93 -13.91
C ASP A 97 2.56 -7.80 -13.61
N GLU A 98 3.32 -8.10 -14.66
CA GLU A 98 4.56 -8.88 -14.55
C GLU A 98 5.55 -8.27 -13.56
N ALA A 99 5.61 -6.93 -13.48
CA ALA A 99 6.53 -6.25 -12.58
C ALA A 99 6.20 -6.50 -11.09
N MET A 100 4.95 -6.84 -10.79
CA MET A 100 4.52 -7.11 -9.42
C MET A 100 4.78 -8.55 -8.97
N LYS A 101 5.01 -9.47 -9.89
CA LYS A 101 5.24 -10.87 -9.54
C LYS A 101 6.41 -11.09 -8.59
N PRO A 102 7.60 -10.49 -8.82
CA PRO A 102 8.71 -10.65 -7.87
C PRO A 102 8.40 -10.05 -6.51
N VAL A 103 7.63 -8.96 -6.45
CA VAL A 103 7.23 -8.30 -5.20
C VAL A 103 6.34 -9.23 -4.38
N VAL A 104 5.30 -9.78 -4.99
CA VAL A 104 4.36 -10.70 -4.35
C VAL A 104 5.08 -11.98 -3.90
N ASN A 105 5.92 -12.56 -4.75
CA ASN A 105 6.68 -13.77 -4.43
C ASN A 105 7.63 -13.54 -3.26
N SER A 106 8.27 -12.38 -3.20
CA SER A 106 9.16 -12.00 -2.10
C SER A 106 8.39 -11.96 -0.77
N THR A 107 7.19 -11.40 -0.76
CA THR A 107 6.32 -11.35 0.42
C THR A 107 5.92 -12.76 0.88
N TYR A 108 5.51 -13.62 -0.04
CA TYR A 108 5.13 -15.00 0.29
C TYR A 108 6.30 -15.79 0.88
N ARG A 109 7.50 -15.62 0.34
CA ARG A 109 8.69 -16.29 0.86
C ARG A 109 8.99 -15.90 2.30
N LEU A 110 8.81 -14.62 2.64
CA LEU A 110 9.00 -14.15 4.00
C LEU A 110 7.95 -14.73 4.96
N GLN A 111 6.69 -14.75 4.52
CA GLN A 111 5.61 -15.33 5.33
C GLN A 111 5.82 -16.83 5.57
N ALA A 112 6.35 -17.53 4.60
CA ALA A 112 6.61 -18.96 4.73
C ALA A 112 7.72 -19.30 5.75
N ARG A 113 8.56 -18.34 6.10
CA ARG A 113 9.62 -18.50 7.10
C ARG A 113 9.16 -18.22 8.53
N LEU A 114 7.99 -17.67 8.67
CA LEU A 114 7.42 -17.35 9.98
C LEU A 114 6.57 -18.53 10.48
#